data_63c5c9d1c5934c8ba933edd18eac0529
#
_entry.id   63c5c9d1c5934c8ba933edd18eac0529
#
_cell.length_a   1.000
_cell.length_b   1.000
_cell.length_c   1.000
_cell.angle_alpha   90.00
_cell.angle_beta   90.00
_cell.angle_gamma   90.00
#
_symmetry.space_group_name_H-M   'P 1'
#
loop_
_entity.id
_entity.type
_entity.pdbx_description
1 polymer ?
#
loop_
_entity_poly.entity_id
_entity_poly.type
_entity_poly.pdbx_seq_one_letter_code
_entity_poly.pdbx_strand_id
1 'polypeptide(L)'
;MTAVTESNGAAVRTEAPFGTEVLAVRGCEPLTAADVPRSVLHDPAEPWSPTNCYTDVWIGLTAALGLDPVPMLGAAFSADFLGDQWEFLKPRQEDLEALYGLTVGEYDTWRPLGEHLQLAMSRGDALIVEVDAFHLPDTEGVSYRIEHTKTSIVPLRLDPLAGELVYLHNDGVHVLRGEDLENTLGPGARDGRVPYPYVELVRLSGLKRLPPRELWQHTIELVRGHLRRAPDSGGAADGPAQRLVTSIREHLPELAERGMDYFHLYSFATTRQAGLTSGLAAHACRYLAAGAAQWPSDLDAEQLLEAAEAFDAAAGAAKTLQFQLARAARGRTPRVDTSAEAFVAGHTAGMHAVREALGLGE
;
A
#
# COMPACT_ATOMS: atom_id res chain seq x y z
N MET A 1 -2.48 54.46 48.30
CA MET A 1 -3.09 54.52 46.94
C MET A 1 -2.73 53.21 46.25
N THR A 2 -3.64 52.28 46.29
CA THR A 2 -3.47 50.90 45.78
C THR A 2 -4.07 50.85 44.40
N ALA A 3 -3.24 50.58 43.39
CA ALA A 3 -3.70 50.35 42.02
C ALA A 3 -4.08 48.88 41.86
N VAL A 4 -5.37 48.65 41.57
CA VAL A 4 -5.95 47.38 41.18
C VAL A 4 -5.69 47.25 39.69
N THR A 5 -4.91 46.25 39.26
CA THR A 5 -4.78 45.80 37.88
C THR A 5 -5.89 44.80 37.58
N GLU A 6 -6.87 45.22 36.79
CA GLU A 6 -7.86 44.33 36.19
C GLU A 6 -7.17 43.42 35.18
N SER A 7 -7.20 42.13 35.42
CA SER A 7 -6.82 41.13 34.44
C SER A 7 -7.96 40.96 33.42
N ASN A 8 -7.77 41.45 32.19
CA ASN A 8 -8.63 41.13 31.06
C ASN A 8 -8.52 39.64 30.75
N GLY A 9 -9.47 38.84 31.22
CA GLY A 9 -9.67 37.48 30.80
C GLY A 9 -10.21 37.48 29.35
N ALA A 10 -9.31 37.44 28.38
CA ALA A 10 -9.67 37.11 27.02
C ALA A 10 -10.17 35.64 27.04
N ALA A 11 -11.47 35.45 26.86
CA ALA A 11 -12.06 34.15 26.58
C ALA A 11 -11.36 33.60 25.35
N VAL A 12 -10.57 32.55 25.53
CA VAL A 12 -10.04 31.74 24.42
C VAL A 12 -11.27 31.15 23.74
N ARG A 13 -11.65 31.74 22.59
CA ARG A 13 -12.59 31.11 21.69
C ARG A 13 -11.89 29.80 21.23
N THR A 14 -12.35 28.68 21.76
CA THR A 14 -12.10 27.38 21.15
C THR A 14 -12.90 27.34 19.85
N GLU A 15 -12.33 27.94 18.79
CA GLU A 15 -12.81 27.66 17.43
C GLU A 15 -12.65 26.14 17.25
N ALA A 16 -13.70 25.48 16.74
CA ALA A 16 -13.62 24.07 16.42
C ALA A 16 -12.41 23.86 15.51
N PRO A 17 -11.51 22.93 15.83
CA PRO A 17 -10.20 22.81 15.14
C PRO A 17 -10.33 22.55 13.63
N PHE A 18 -11.52 22.22 13.14
CA PHE A 18 -11.77 21.79 11.76
C PHE A 18 -12.93 22.55 11.07
N GLY A 19 -13.23 23.78 11.45
CA GLY A 19 -14.35 24.53 10.84
C GLY A 19 -15.73 23.93 11.13
N THR A 20 -16.72 24.13 10.26
CA THR A 20 -18.12 23.66 10.45
C THR A 20 -18.71 22.94 9.24
N GLU A 21 -18.02 22.95 8.10
CA GLU A 21 -18.48 22.36 6.85
C GLU A 21 -18.02 20.89 6.74
N VAL A 22 -18.94 20.02 6.30
CA VAL A 22 -18.58 18.64 5.96
C VAL A 22 -17.79 18.66 4.67
N LEU A 23 -16.59 18.10 4.70
CA LEU A 23 -15.67 18.02 3.58
C LEU A 23 -15.44 16.56 3.17
N ALA A 24 -15.28 16.31 1.87
CA ALA A 24 -15.01 14.97 1.37
C ALA A 24 -14.13 15.00 0.12
N VAL A 25 -13.46 13.89 -0.12
CA VAL A 25 -12.84 13.61 -1.40
C VAL A 25 -13.93 13.48 -2.46
N ARG A 26 -13.72 14.06 -3.63
CA ARG A 26 -14.70 14.06 -4.73
C ARG A 26 -15.17 12.65 -5.08
N GLY A 27 -16.47 12.45 -5.07
CA GLY A 27 -17.10 11.14 -5.30
C GLY A 27 -17.21 10.27 -4.04
N CYS A 28 -16.68 10.75 -2.89
CA CYS A 28 -16.77 10.06 -1.61
C CYS A 28 -17.70 10.77 -0.61
N GLU A 29 -18.46 11.80 -1.04
CA GLU A 29 -19.31 12.62 -0.17
C GLU A 29 -20.37 11.83 0.60
N PRO A 30 -21.06 10.83 0.01
CA PRO A 30 -22.08 10.05 0.70
C PRO A 30 -21.52 8.86 1.47
N LEU A 31 -20.20 8.57 1.37
CA LEU A 31 -19.65 7.32 1.88
C LEU A 31 -19.62 7.28 3.41
N THR A 32 -20.18 6.21 3.95
CA THR A 32 -19.89 5.71 5.30
C THR A 32 -18.88 4.56 5.20
N ALA A 33 -18.33 4.13 6.31
CA ALA A 33 -17.41 2.99 6.33
C ALA A 33 -18.01 1.70 5.71
N ALA A 34 -19.34 1.57 5.74
CA ALA A 34 -20.04 0.42 5.18
C ALA A 34 -20.25 0.50 3.65
N ASP A 35 -20.14 1.69 3.05
CA ASP A 35 -20.47 1.94 1.64
C ASP A 35 -19.28 1.76 0.70
N VAL A 36 -18.04 1.75 1.22
CA VAL A 36 -16.84 1.61 0.38
C VAL A 36 -16.72 0.16 -0.08
N PRO A 37 -16.68 -0.09 -1.41
CA PRO A 37 -16.53 -1.43 -1.93
C PRO A 37 -15.21 -2.06 -1.49
N ARG A 38 -15.27 -3.27 -0.95
CA ARG A 38 -14.05 -4.03 -0.67
C ARG A 38 -13.50 -4.61 -1.98
N SER A 39 -12.22 -4.38 -2.24
CA SER A 39 -11.53 -4.97 -3.39
C SER A 39 -11.31 -6.46 -3.19
N VAL A 40 -11.32 -7.24 -4.29
CA VAL A 40 -10.88 -8.65 -4.29
C VAL A 40 -9.43 -8.81 -3.85
N LEU A 41 -8.60 -7.77 -4.01
CA LEU A 41 -7.20 -7.73 -3.55
C LEU A 41 -7.09 -7.72 -2.00
N HIS A 42 -8.17 -7.40 -1.30
CA HIS A 42 -8.30 -7.42 0.15
C HIS A 42 -9.11 -8.61 0.66
N ASP A 43 -9.24 -9.69 -0.13
CA ASP A 43 -9.88 -10.91 0.34
C ASP A 43 -9.04 -11.51 1.50
N PRO A 44 -9.67 -11.81 2.66
CA PRO A 44 -8.97 -12.47 3.77
C PRO A 44 -8.37 -13.84 3.43
N ALA A 45 -8.82 -14.48 2.36
CA ALA A 45 -8.25 -15.73 1.86
C ALA A 45 -6.87 -15.53 1.18
N GLU A 46 -6.56 -14.31 0.75
CA GLU A 46 -5.27 -14.01 0.15
C GLU A 46 -4.12 -14.14 1.18
N PRO A 47 -3.00 -14.80 0.81
CA PRO A 47 -1.88 -15.02 1.72
C PRO A 47 -1.31 -13.73 2.35
N TRP A 48 -1.44 -12.60 1.64
CA TRP A 48 -0.83 -11.33 1.99
C TRP A 48 -1.83 -10.17 2.12
N SER A 49 -3.06 -10.46 2.55
CA SER A 49 -4.04 -9.43 2.92
C SER A 49 -3.97 -9.19 4.45
N PRO A 50 -3.84 -7.93 4.92
CA PRO A 50 -3.45 -6.74 4.14
C PRO A 50 -2.02 -6.83 3.58
N THR A 51 -1.72 -6.05 2.53
CA THR A 51 -0.42 -6.07 1.84
C THR A 51 0.62 -5.20 2.55
N ASN A 52 0.83 -3.97 2.12
CA ASN A 52 1.51 -2.92 2.87
C ASN A 52 0.60 -1.69 2.95
N CYS A 53 0.73 -0.90 4.00
CA CYS A 53 -0.18 0.20 4.30
C CYS A 53 -0.35 1.19 3.13
N TYR A 54 0.71 1.43 2.34
CA TYR A 54 0.66 2.37 1.22
C TYR A 54 -0.06 1.78 -0.01
N THR A 55 0.23 0.55 -0.40
CA THR A 55 -0.47 -0.13 -1.51
C THR A 55 -1.94 -0.34 -1.16
N ASP A 56 -2.23 -0.73 0.08
CA ASP A 56 -3.60 -0.96 0.55
C ASP A 56 -4.47 0.31 0.47
N VAL A 57 -3.95 1.46 0.89
CA VAL A 57 -4.73 2.70 0.77
C VAL A 57 -4.95 3.14 -0.68
N TRP A 58 -4.05 2.81 -1.61
CA TRP A 58 -4.29 3.02 -3.04
C TRP A 58 -5.36 2.08 -3.60
N ILE A 59 -5.33 0.80 -3.21
CA ILE A 59 -6.40 -0.17 -3.56
C ILE A 59 -7.74 0.34 -3.03
N GLY A 60 -7.80 0.77 -1.77
CA GLY A 60 -8.99 1.32 -1.15
C GLY A 60 -9.48 2.61 -1.82
N LEU A 61 -8.59 3.57 -2.10
CA LEU A 61 -8.95 4.85 -2.73
C LEU A 61 -9.49 4.65 -4.15
N THR A 62 -8.82 3.83 -4.96
CA THR A 62 -9.31 3.53 -6.32
C THR A 62 -10.67 2.84 -6.28
N ALA A 63 -10.88 1.88 -5.38
CA ALA A 63 -12.19 1.25 -5.19
C ALA A 63 -13.26 2.25 -4.71
N ALA A 64 -12.95 3.13 -3.76
CA ALA A 64 -13.86 4.18 -3.29
C ALA A 64 -14.25 5.18 -4.39
N LEU A 65 -13.36 5.43 -5.34
CA LEU A 65 -13.62 6.24 -6.53
C LEU A 65 -14.37 5.49 -7.63
N GLY A 66 -14.75 4.22 -7.41
CA GLY A 66 -15.42 3.38 -8.41
C GLY A 66 -14.53 2.99 -9.59
N LEU A 67 -13.23 2.86 -9.35
CA LEU A 67 -12.21 2.41 -10.31
C LEU A 67 -11.78 0.97 -9.99
N ASP A 68 -11.30 0.25 -11.00
CA ASP A 68 -10.64 -1.05 -10.81
C ASP A 68 -9.19 -0.82 -10.35
N PRO A 69 -8.76 -1.34 -9.18
CA PRO A 69 -7.39 -1.16 -8.70
C PRO A 69 -6.37 -2.08 -9.37
N VAL A 70 -6.78 -3.18 -10.03
CA VAL A 70 -5.83 -4.16 -10.59
C VAL A 70 -4.91 -3.57 -11.66
N PRO A 71 -5.37 -2.72 -12.58
CA PRO A 71 -4.50 -2.12 -13.60
C PRO A 71 -3.27 -1.39 -13.08
N MET A 72 -3.32 -0.77 -11.89
CA MET A 72 -2.18 -0.02 -11.32
C MET A 72 -1.07 -0.91 -10.74
N LEU A 73 -1.26 -2.23 -10.71
CA LEU A 73 -0.32 -3.17 -10.10
C LEU A 73 0.86 -3.55 -11.00
N GLY A 74 0.99 -2.95 -12.17
CA GLY A 74 2.07 -3.20 -13.13
C GLY A 74 3.47 -3.09 -12.53
N ALA A 75 3.68 -2.24 -11.52
CA ALA A 75 4.95 -2.11 -10.82
C ALA A 75 5.44 -3.41 -10.15
N ALA A 76 4.54 -4.38 -9.90
CA ALA A 76 4.91 -5.69 -9.37
C ALA A 76 5.87 -6.46 -10.28
N PHE A 77 5.81 -6.24 -11.59
CA PHE A 77 6.69 -6.89 -12.57
C PHE A 77 8.08 -6.26 -12.71
N SER A 78 8.32 -5.11 -12.10
CA SER A 78 9.63 -4.46 -12.11
C SER A 78 10.29 -4.36 -10.73
N ALA A 79 9.69 -4.98 -9.71
CA ALA A 79 10.23 -4.97 -8.36
C ALA A 79 11.54 -5.76 -8.27
N ASP A 80 12.49 -5.28 -7.48
CA ASP A 80 13.82 -5.83 -7.33
C ASP A 80 14.17 -6.14 -5.86
N PHE A 81 15.19 -6.99 -5.67
CA PHE A 81 15.90 -7.12 -4.41
C PHE A 81 17.11 -6.17 -4.40
N LEU A 82 17.04 -5.15 -3.53
CA LEU A 82 17.98 -4.03 -3.50
C LEU A 82 19.29 -4.31 -2.74
N GLY A 83 19.54 -5.58 -2.39
CA GLY A 83 20.74 -6.02 -1.69
C GLY A 83 20.50 -6.34 -0.22
N ASP A 84 19.62 -5.60 0.46
CA ASP A 84 19.24 -5.79 1.86
C ASP A 84 17.73 -5.99 2.06
N GLN A 85 16.92 -5.54 1.10
CA GLN A 85 15.47 -5.59 1.14
C GLN A 85 14.87 -5.81 -0.24
N TRP A 86 13.64 -6.32 -0.28
CA TRP A 86 12.81 -6.28 -1.49
C TRP A 86 12.24 -4.89 -1.68
N GLU A 87 12.19 -4.40 -2.91
CA GLU A 87 11.63 -3.08 -3.20
C GLU A 87 10.22 -2.95 -2.61
N PHE A 88 9.99 -1.86 -1.87
CA PHE A 88 8.69 -1.57 -1.29
C PHE A 88 7.71 -1.24 -2.41
N LEU A 89 6.70 -2.12 -2.61
CA LEU A 89 5.77 -1.97 -3.71
C LEU A 89 4.93 -0.72 -3.55
N LYS A 90 4.96 0.12 -4.59
CA LYS A 90 4.10 1.31 -4.75
C LYS A 90 3.56 1.35 -6.18
N PRO A 91 2.27 1.69 -6.40
CA PRO A 91 1.81 2.08 -7.73
C PRO A 91 2.65 3.26 -8.23
N ARG A 92 3.06 3.22 -9.50
CA ARG A 92 3.83 4.33 -10.09
C ARG A 92 2.91 5.51 -10.37
N GLN A 93 3.38 6.71 -10.12
CA GLN A 93 2.59 7.94 -10.35
C GLN A 93 2.20 8.09 -11.81
N GLU A 94 3.10 7.75 -12.73
CA GLU A 94 2.86 7.78 -14.16
C GLU A 94 1.74 6.80 -14.59
N ASP A 95 1.67 5.63 -13.94
CA ASP A 95 0.62 4.63 -14.20
C ASP A 95 -0.73 5.15 -13.71
N LEU A 96 -0.78 5.76 -12.52
CA LEU A 96 -2.00 6.35 -11.96
C LEU A 96 -2.55 7.47 -12.84
N GLU A 97 -1.67 8.31 -13.39
CA GLU A 97 -2.05 9.36 -14.34
C GLU A 97 -2.54 8.77 -15.65
N ALA A 98 -1.81 7.81 -16.22
CA ALA A 98 -2.15 7.15 -17.48
C ALA A 98 -3.47 6.38 -17.42
N LEU A 99 -3.75 5.68 -16.32
CA LEU A 99 -4.94 4.84 -16.16
C LEU A 99 -6.16 5.63 -15.71
N TYR A 100 -5.98 6.51 -14.73
CA TYR A 100 -7.09 7.12 -13.99
C TYR A 100 -7.10 8.65 -14.05
N GLY A 101 -6.06 9.29 -14.59
CA GLY A 101 -5.93 10.75 -14.59
C GLY A 101 -5.63 11.34 -13.22
N LEU A 102 -5.12 10.53 -12.29
CA LEU A 102 -4.75 10.95 -10.95
C LEU A 102 -3.32 11.50 -10.96
N THR A 103 -3.16 12.78 -10.62
CA THR A 103 -1.83 13.39 -10.47
C THR A 103 -1.43 13.39 -9.02
N VAL A 104 -0.28 12.80 -8.72
CA VAL A 104 0.25 12.65 -7.36
C VAL A 104 1.48 13.53 -7.19
N GLY A 105 1.62 14.17 -6.05
CA GLY A 105 2.80 14.97 -5.72
C GLY A 105 3.05 15.02 -4.23
N GLU A 106 4.32 15.05 -3.83
CA GLU A 106 4.70 15.27 -2.45
C GLU A 106 4.19 16.63 -1.97
N TYR A 107 3.73 16.68 -0.72
CA TYR A 107 3.09 17.84 -0.14
C TYR A 107 3.75 18.18 1.21
N ASP A 108 4.43 19.31 1.27
CA ASP A 108 5.09 19.77 2.49
C ASP A 108 4.08 20.29 3.52
N THR A 109 4.17 19.79 4.75
CA THR A 109 3.27 20.16 5.85
C THR A 109 3.86 21.26 6.72
N TRP A 110 3.58 22.52 6.40
CA TRP A 110 4.09 23.68 7.15
C TRP A 110 3.12 24.21 8.22
N ARG A 111 1.89 23.69 8.27
CA ARG A 111 0.84 23.97 9.26
C ARG A 111 0.27 22.66 9.82
N PRO A 112 -0.66 22.69 10.82
CA PRO A 112 -1.34 21.49 11.29
C PRO A 112 -1.93 20.67 10.15
N LEU A 113 -1.80 19.35 10.22
CA LEU A 113 -2.21 18.43 9.16
C LEU A 113 -3.70 18.56 8.82
N GLY A 114 -4.56 18.79 9.83
CA GLY A 114 -5.99 19.00 9.62
C GLY A 114 -6.33 20.22 8.75
N GLU A 115 -5.54 21.29 8.81
CA GLU A 115 -5.72 22.45 7.94
C GLU A 115 -5.37 22.15 6.47
N HIS A 116 -4.31 21.37 6.26
CA HIS A 116 -3.94 20.88 4.92
C HIS A 116 -5.02 19.97 4.34
N LEU A 117 -5.55 19.07 5.19
CA LEU A 117 -6.62 18.16 4.81
C LEU A 117 -7.88 18.92 4.39
N GLN A 118 -8.32 19.90 5.18
CA GLN A 118 -9.47 20.74 4.85
C GLN A 118 -9.27 21.46 3.51
N LEU A 119 -8.08 22.02 3.27
CA LEU A 119 -7.78 22.69 2.01
C LEU A 119 -7.82 21.74 0.81
N ALA A 120 -7.29 20.52 0.93
CA ALA A 120 -7.33 19.52 -0.13
C ALA A 120 -8.77 19.08 -0.41
N MET A 121 -9.51 18.70 0.62
CA MET A 121 -10.91 18.25 0.50
C MET A 121 -11.85 19.33 0.00
N SER A 122 -11.64 20.61 0.33
CA SER A 122 -12.46 21.72 -0.21
C SER A 122 -12.33 21.86 -1.74
N ARG A 123 -11.28 21.28 -2.31
CA ARG A 123 -11.07 21.18 -3.77
C ARG A 123 -11.55 19.84 -4.35
N GLY A 124 -11.97 18.92 -3.48
CA GLY A 124 -12.31 17.55 -3.82
C GLY A 124 -11.10 16.65 -4.06
N ASP A 125 -9.91 17.07 -3.63
CA ASP A 125 -8.67 16.27 -3.73
C ASP A 125 -8.50 15.37 -2.49
N ALA A 126 -7.68 14.32 -2.61
CA ALA A 126 -7.32 13.45 -1.49
C ALA A 126 -5.90 13.73 -1.00
N LEU A 127 -5.64 13.37 0.26
CA LEU A 127 -4.29 13.26 0.82
C LEU A 127 -4.02 11.81 1.21
N ILE A 128 -2.86 11.30 0.85
CA ILE A 128 -2.28 10.11 1.50
C ILE A 128 -1.34 10.64 2.58
N VAL A 129 -1.57 10.23 3.81
CA VAL A 129 -0.90 10.82 4.96
C VAL A 129 -0.27 9.75 5.83
N GLU A 130 0.98 9.92 6.19
CA GLU A 130 1.60 9.13 7.26
C GLU A 130 1.17 9.68 8.63
N VAL A 131 0.69 8.80 9.48
CA VAL A 131 0.23 9.11 10.84
C VAL A 131 0.76 8.10 11.85
N ASP A 132 0.58 8.39 13.13
CA ASP A 132 0.93 7.49 14.22
C ASP A 132 -0.21 6.50 14.49
N ALA A 133 0.05 5.22 14.25
CA ALA A 133 -0.90 4.14 14.48
C ALA A 133 -1.30 3.97 15.97
N PHE A 134 -0.54 4.56 16.90
CA PHE A 134 -0.88 4.60 18.31
C PHE A 134 -2.28 5.23 18.57
N HIS A 135 -2.72 6.12 17.69
CA HIS A 135 -4.00 6.81 17.76
C HIS A 135 -5.09 6.22 16.85
N LEU A 136 -4.82 5.10 16.18
CA LEU A 136 -5.78 4.47 15.27
C LEU A 136 -6.45 3.25 15.91
N PRO A 137 -7.75 3.31 16.31
CA PRO A 137 -8.44 2.21 16.99
C PRO A 137 -8.50 0.91 16.19
N ASP A 138 -8.45 0.97 14.85
CA ASP A 138 -8.43 -0.20 13.98
C ASP A 138 -7.13 -1.01 14.08
N THR A 139 -6.10 -0.49 14.73
CA THR A 139 -4.86 -1.22 15.04
C THR A 139 -4.87 -1.84 16.46
N GLU A 140 -6.05 -2.02 17.06
CA GLU A 140 -6.19 -2.64 18.39
C GLU A 140 -5.51 -4.01 18.44
N GLY A 141 -4.77 -4.25 19.53
CA GLY A 141 -3.96 -5.47 19.69
C GLY A 141 -2.63 -5.48 18.96
N VAL A 142 -2.32 -4.44 18.16
CA VAL A 142 -1.04 -4.28 17.46
C VAL A 142 -0.35 -2.99 17.90
N SER A 143 -0.86 -1.83 17.52
CA SER A 143 -0.24 -0.52 17.78
C SER A 143 -1.11 0.41 18.61
N TYR A 144 -2.44 0.31 18.56
CA TYR A 144 -3.33 1.22 19.25
C TYR A 144 -3.08 1.23 20.75
N ARG A 145 -2.67 2.41 21.29
CA ARG A 145 -2.31 2.63 22.72
C ARG A 145 -1.20 1.69 23.23
N ILE A 146 -0.43 1.05 22.34
CA ILE A 146 0.65 0.12 22.67
C ILE A 146 1.99 0.65 22.18
N GLU A 147 2.11 0.97 20.88
CA GLU A 147 3.37 1.33 20.25
C GLU A 147 3.19 2.48 19.26
N HIS A 148 4.12 3.44 19.29
CA HIS A 148 4.20 4.51 18.32
C HIS A 148 4.84 4.00 17.02
N THR A 149 4.01 3.81 16.00
CA THR A 149 4.47 3.28 14.72
C THR A 149 3.83 4.05 13.56
N LYS A 150 4.62 4.32 12.55
CA LYS A 150 4.19 5.02 11.35
C LYS A 150 3.31 4.13 10.47
N THR A 151 2.19 4.65 10.02
CA THR A 151 1.34 4.01 8.99
C THR A 151 0.76 5.04 8.02
N SER A 152 0.19 4.60 6.91
CA SER A 152 -0.44 5.47 5.91
C SER A 152 -1.95 5.35 5.94
N ILE A 153 -2.65 6.49 5.92
CA ILE A 153 -4.11 6.56 5.81
C ILE A 153 -4.53 7.45 4.64
N VAL A 154 -5.77 7.29 4.18
CA VAL A 154 -6.43 8.25 3.29
C VAL A 154 -7.72 8.72 3.94
N PRO A 155 -7.77 9.96 4.44
CA PRO A 155 -9.01 10.60 4.84
C PRO A 155 -9.98 10.72 3.65
N LEU A 156 -11.21 10.21 3.79
CA LEU A 156 -12.23 10.26 2.76
C LEU A 156 -13.29 11.32 3.01
N ARG A 157 -13.71 11.49 4.26
CA ARG A 157 -14.75 12.44 4.68
C ARG A 157 -14.47 12.95 6.09
N LEU A 158 -14.48 14.25 6.27
CA LEU A 158 -14.38 14.93 7.55
C LEU A 158 -15.69 15.65 7.87
N ASP A 159 -16.29 15.31 9.01
CA ASP A 159 -17.45 15.99 9.57
C ASP A 159 -17.05 16.70 10.89
N PRO A 160 -16.73 17.99 10.82
CA PRO A 160 -16.26 18.70 12.01
C PRO A 160 -17.33 18.86 13.09
N LEU A 161 -18.62 18.90 12.70
CA LEU A 161 -19.74 19.07 13.67
C LEU A 161 -20.01 17.75 14.41
N ALA A 162 -19.88 16.61 13.72
CA ALA A 162 -19.96 15.30 14.34
C ALA A 162 -18.64 14.89 15.05
N GLY A 163 -17.54 15.62 14.79
CA GLY A 163 -16.20 15.25 15.28
C GLY A 163 -15.75 13.90 14.73
N GLU A 164 -15.96 13.69 13.42
CA GLU A 164 -15.77 12.39 12.78
C GLU A 164 -14.93 12.50 11.51
N LEU A 165 -13.97 11.58 11.37
CA LEU A 165 -13.21 11.33 10.15
C LEU A 165 -13.46 9.90 9.67
N VAL A 166 -13.92 9.75 8.43
CA VAL A 166 -13.93 8.47 7.73
C VAL A 166 -12.63 8.35 6.94
N TYR A 167 -11.90 7.26 7.11
CA TYR A 167 -10.58 7.07 6.50
C TYR A 167 -10.34 5.63 6.05
N LEU A 168 -9.47 5.48 5.05
CA LEU A 168 -8.91 4.20 4.62
C LEU A 168 -7.63 3.93 5.41
N HIS A 169 -7.50 2.70 5.89
CA HIS A 169 -6.26 2.17 6.46
C HIS A 169 -6.18 0.67 6.22
N ASN A 170 -5.00 0.20 5.78
CA ASN A 170 -4.83 -1.17 5.37
C ASN A 170 -5.97 -1.62 4.42
N ASP A 171 -6.59 -2.76 4.68
CA ASP A 171 -7.67 -3.35 3.86
C ASP A 171 -9.07 -2.90 4.27
N GLY A 172 -9.20 -1.84 5.07
CA GLY A 172 -10.47 -1.41 5.65
C GLY A 172 -10.77 0.09 5.54
N VAL A 173 -12.04 0.38 5.87
CA VAL A 173 -12.55 1.74 6.07
C VAL A 173 -12.97 1.90 7.52
N HIS A 174 -12.49 2.94 8.15
CA HIS A 174 -12.60 3.13 9.58
C HIS A 174 -13.12 4.53 9.91
N VAL A 175 -13.48 4.73 11.18
CA VAL A 175 -13.97 6.02 11.68
C VAL A 175 -13.13 6.43 12.89
N LEU A 176 -12.59 7.65 12.83
CA LEU A 176 -11.83 8.26 13.91
C LEU A 176 -12.64 9.39 14.56
N ARG A 177 -12.63 9.46 15.90
CA ARG A 177 -13.40 10.42 16.67
C ARG A 177 -12.64 10.90 17.92
N GLY A 178 -13.11 12.02 18.49
CA GLY A 178 -12.68 12.52 19.79
C GLY A 178 -11.19 12.74 19.89
N GLU A 179 -10.59 12.34 21.02
CA GLU A 179 -9.16 12.54 21.30
C GLU A 179 -8.24 11.89 20.24
N ASP A 180 -8.61 10.74 19.68
CA ASP A 180 -7.81 10.09 18.66
C ASP A 180 -7.77 10.90 17.36
N LEU A 181 -8.88 11.53 16.97
CA LEU A 181 -8.94 12.46 15.84
C LEU A 181 -8.06 13.69 16.09
N GLU A 182 -8.14 14.28 17.28
CA GLU A 182 -7.33 15.45 17.66
C GLU A 182 -5.83 15.12 17.70
N ASN A 183 -5.46 13.96 18.22
CA ASN A 183 -4.08 13.51 18.27
C ASN A 183 -3.52 13.11 16.92
N THR A 184 -4.37 12.70 15.97
CA THR A 184 -3.94 12.33 14.61
C THR A 184 -3.82 13.54 13.68
N LEU A 185 -4.78 14.46 13.70
CA LEU A 185 -4.86 15.58 12.75
C LEU A 185 -4.73 16.97 13.37
N GLY A 186 -4.88 17.08 14.68
CA GLY A 186 -4.89 18.35 15.40
C GLY A 186 -3.50 19.00 15.55
N PRO A 187 -3.44 20.19 16.17
CA PRO A 187 -2.18 20.90 16.41
C PRO A 187 -1.18 20.13 17.26
N GLY A 188 -1.66 19.21 18.12
CA GLY A 188 -0.83 18.36 18.98
C GLY A 188 -0.30 17.09 18.32
N ALA A 189 -0.67 16.79 17.09
CA ALA A 189 -0.24 15.59 16.35
C ALA A 189 1.28 15.48 16.11
N ARG A 190 2.05 16.53 16.50
CA ARG A 190 3.51 16.60 16.33
C ARG A 190 4.20 16.61 17.69
N ASP A 191 4.09 15.57 18.47
CA ASP A 191 4.79 15.46 19.76
C ASP A 191 6.25 15.01 19.65
N GLY A 192 6.75 14.82 18.42
CA GLY A 192 8.15 14.44 18.13
C GLY A 192 8.44 12.95 18.30
N ARG A 193 7.45 12.10 18.59
CA ARG A 193 7.62 10.65 18.75
C ARG A 193 7.66 9.91 17.43
N VAL A 194 7.02 10.48 16.41
CA VAL A 194 7.06 9.99 15.03
C VAL A 194 7.69 11.06 14.15
N PRO A 195 8.46 10.70 13.10
CA PRO A 195 8.99 11.65 12.15
C PRO A 195 7.90 12.54 11.53
N TYR A 196 8.30 13.69 10.97
CA TYR A 196 7.38 14.53 10.20
C TYR A 196 6.59 13.67 9.21
N PRO A 197 5.25 13.86 9.10
CA PRO A 197 4.44 13.06 8.22
C PRO A 197 4.85 13.28 6.77
N TYR A 198 5.10 12.20 6.06
CA TYR A 198 5.11 12.22 4.61
C TYR A 198 3.66 12.34 4.12
N VAL A 199 3.41 13.26 3.22
CA VAL A 199 2.08 13.53 2.67
C VAL A 199 2.15 13.62 1.17
N GLU A 200 1.24 12.97 0.49
CA GLU A 200 1.02 13.09 -0.95
C GLU A 200 -0.35 13.71 -1.22
N LEU A 201 -0.35 14.73 -2.07
CA LEU A 201 -1.58 15.31 -2.63
C LEU A 201 -1.97 14.52 -3.87
N VAL A 202 -3.14 13.92 -3.84
CA VAL A 202 -3.75 13.25 -5.00
C VAL A 202 -4.81 14.16 -5.60
N ARG A 203 -4.51 14.74 -6.77
CA ARG A 203 -5.44 15.62 -7.47
C ARG A 203 -6.41 14.82 -8.32
N LEU A 204 -7.70 15.07 -8.10
CA LEU A 204 -8.79 14.38 -8.80
C LEU A 204 -9.40 15.23 -9.93
N SER A 205 -8.85 16.40 -10.22
CA SER A 205 -9.38 17.27 -11.30
C SER A 205 -9.29 16.64 -12.69
N GLY A 206 -8.32 15.74 -12.89
CA GLY A 206 -8.12 14.95 -14.12
C GLY A 206 -8.75 13.56 -14.10
N LEU A 207 -9.52 13.21 -13.05
CA LEU A 207 -10.11 11.89 -12.89
C LEU A 207 -10.88 11.45 -14.14
N LYS A 208 -10.49 10.31 -14.70
CA LYS A 208 -11.12 9.71 -15.88
C LYS A 208 -11.52 8.26 -15.59
N ARG A 209 -12.55 7.81 -16.29
CA ARG A 209 -13.02 6.42 -16.29
C ARG A 209 -12.94 5.91 -17.72
N LEU A 210 -11.87 5.20 -18.03
CA LEU A 210 -11.69 4.58 -19.34
C LEU A 210 -12.69 3.44 -19.51
N PRO A 211 -13.22 3.24 -20.73
CA PRO A 211 -13.98 2.03 -21.06
C PRO A 211 -13.15 0.78 -20.74
N PRO A 212 -13.75 -0.33 -20.28
CA PRO A 212 -13.01 -1.50 -19.82
C PRO A 212 -11.96 -2.03 -20.80
N ARG A 213 -12.28 -2.07 -22.10
CA ARG A 213 -11.32 -2.48 -23.14
C ARG A 213 -10.15 -1.53 -23.25
N GLU A 214 -10.39 -0.23 -23.20
CA GLU A 214 -9.33 0.78 -23.30
C GLU A 214 -8.44 0.75 -22.05
N LEU A 215 -9.03 0.62 -20.86
CA LEU A 215 -8.28 0.45 -19.62
C LEU A 215 -7.39 -0.80 -19.67
N TRP A 216 -7.92 -1.92 -20.17
CA TRP A 216 -7.14 -3.14 -20.36
C TRP A 216 -5.99 -2.96 -21.36
N GLN A 217 -6.21 -2.28 -22.49
CA GLN A 217 -5.17 -2.00 -23.48
C GLN A 217 -4.05 -1.12 -22.89
N HIS A 218 -4.41 -0.08 -22.14
CA HIS A 218 -3.43 0.73 -21.43
C HIS A 218 -2.64 -0.09 -20.41
N THR A 219 -3.31 -1.00 -19.69
CA THR A 219 -2.64 -1.89 -18.73
C THR A 219 -1.60 -2.78 -19.39
N ILE A 220 -1.88 -3.34 -20.59
CA ILE A 220 -0.90 -4.12 -21.35
C ILE A 220 0.36 -3.30 -21.62
N GLU A 221 0.22 -2.08 -22.12
CA GLU A 221 1.38 -1.23 -22.45
C GLU A 221 2.18 -0.85 -21.21
N LEU A 222 1.52 -0.58 -20.09
CA LEU A 222 2.19 -0.31 -18.81
C LEU A 222 2.95 -1.53 -18.30
N VAL A 223 2.34 -2.71 -18.32
CA VAL A 223 2.99 -3.97 -17.90
C VAL A 223 4.17 -4.28 -18.82
N ARG A 224 4.05 -4.11 -20.14
CA ARG A 224 5.18 -4.20 -21.07
C ARG A 224 6.31 -3.24 -20.69
N GLY A 225 5.95 -2.00 -20.31
CA GLY A 225 6.90 -0.99 -19.85
C GLY A 225 7.63 -1.42 -18.56
N HIS A 226 6.92 -2.00 -17.61
CA HIS A 226 7.49 -2.52 -16.37
C HIS A 226 8.42 -3.72 -16.64
N LEU A 227 8.01 -4.67 -17.47
CA LEU A 227 8.82 -5.83 -17.83
C LEU A 227 10.13 -5.46 -18.53
N ARG A 228 10.13 -4.39 -19.34
CA ARG A 228 11.39 -3.87 -19.95
C ARG A 228 12.33 -3.22 -18.94
N ARG A 229 11.80 -2.70 -17.83
CA ARG A 229 12.58 -2.12 -16.71
C ARG A 229 12.92 -3.12 -15.62
N ALA A 230 12.28 -4.30 -15.66
CA ALA A 230 12.55 -5.34 -14.68
C ALA A 230 14.04 -5.68 -14.64
N PRO A 231 14.61 -5.98 -13.46
CA PRO A 231 16.00 -6.39 -13.34
C PRO A 231 16.29 -7.53 -14.31
N ASP A 232 17.38 -7.42 -15.02
CA ASP A 232 17.81 -8.48 -15.92
C ASP A 232 18.08 -9.73 -15.09
N SER A 233 17.32 -10.75 -15.35
CA SER A 233 17.49 -12.03 -14.65
C SER A 233 18.65 -12.84 -15.23
N GLY A 234 19.69 -12.21 -15.79
CA GLY A 234 20.95 -12.77 -16.31
C GLY A 234 21.20 -14.28 -16.17
N GLY A 235 20.14 -15.07 -16.28
CA GLY A 235 19.98 -16.44 -15.83
C GLY A 235 19.40 -16.50 -14.42
N ALA A 236 18.69 -17.59 -14.08
CA ALA A 236 18.04 -17.82 -12.79
C ALA A 236 18.97 -17.65 -11.56
N ALA A 237 20.28 -17.69 -11.77
CA ALA A 237 21.29 -17.58 -10.70
C ALA A 237 21.43 -16.17 -10.10
N ASP A 238 21.09 -15.11 -10.86
CA ASP A 238 21.30 -13.71 -10.46
C ASP A 238 20.01 -12.90 -10.36
N GLY A 239 18.86 -13.51 -10.59
CA GLY A 239 17.55 -12.88 -10.49
C GLY A 239 17.22 -12.41 -9.07
N PRO A 240 16.29 -11.44 -8.91
CA PRO A 240 15.96 -10.83 -7.61
C PRO A 240 15.52 -11.86 -6.57
N ALA A 241 14.75 -12.88 -6.97
CA ALA A 241 14.31 -13.94 -6.06
C ALA A 241 15.51 -14.78 -5.52
N GLN A 242 16.48 -15.08 -6.36
CA GLN A 242 17.68 -15.82 -5.93
C GLN A 242 18.57 -14.99 -5.02
N ARG A 243 18.73 -13.69 -5.32
CA ARG A 243 19.51 -12.78 -4.46
C ARG A 243 18.87 -12.62 -3.08
N LEU A 244 17.54 -12.49 -3.01
CA LEU A 244 16.82 -12.48 -1.74
C LEU A 244 17.06 -13.76 -0.94
N VAL A 245 16.94 -14.93 -1.57
CA VAL A 245 17.13 -16.22 -0.88
C VAL A 245 18.56 -16.39 -0.39
N THR A 246 19.55 -15.94 -1.16
CA THR A 246 20.95 -15.92 -0.73
C THR A 246 21.13 -15.05 0.51
N SER A 247 20.61 -13.83 0.48
CA SER A 247 20.62 -12.91 1.63
C SER A 247 19.91 -13.49 2.85
N ILE A 248 18.75 -14.13 2.68
CA ILE A 248 18.04 -14.80 3.78
C ILE A 248 18.94 -15.85 4.47
N ARG A 249 19.62 -16.69 3.70
CA ARG A 249 20.50 -17.71 4.27
C ARG A 249 21.65 -17.10 5.07
N GLU A 250 22.22 -16.02 4.60
CA GLU A 250 23.29 -15.30 5.28
C GLU A 250 22.82 -14.64 6.58
N HIS A 251 21.55 -14.18 6.66
CA HIS A 251 20.98 -13.52 7.84
C HIS A 251 20.37 -14.47 8.89
N LEU A 252 20.29 -15.78 8.64
CA LEU A 252 19.73 -16.71 9.61
C LEU A 252 20.43 -16.69 10.99
N PRO A 253 21.78 -16.62 11.09
CA PRO A 253 22.46 -16.51 12.39
C PRO A 253 22.09 -15.23 13.13
N GLU A 254 22.03 -14.09 12.44
CA GLU A 254 21.68 -12.80 13.03
C GLU A 254 20.22 -12.77 13.53
N LEU A 255 19.29 -13.36 12.78
CA LEU A 255 17.92 -13.55 13.22
C LEU A 255 17.80 -14.36 14.52
N ALA A 256 18.59 -15.42 14.64
CA ALA A 256 18.62 -16.24 15.85
C ALA A 256 19.19 -15.49 17.06
N GLU A 257 20.16 -14.62 16.84
CA GLU A 257 20.80 -13.80 17.89
C GLU A 257 19.90 -12.62 18.33
N ARG A 258 19.32 -11.89 17.39
CA ARG A 258 18.57 -10.63 17.65
C ARG A 258 17.09 -10.85 18.00
N GLY A 259 16.53 -12.02 17.69
CA GLY A 259 15.20 -12.43 18.12
C GLY A 259 14.05 -11.78 17.36
N MET A 260 12.86 -11.75 18.00
CA MET A 260 11.59 -11.44 17.34
C MET A 260 11.47 -10.00 16.88
N ASP A 261 11.98 -9.02 17.61
CA ASP A 261 11.87 -7.60 17.22
C ASP A 261 12.62 -7.35 15.90
N TYR A 262 13.80 -7.94 15.77
CA TYR A 262 14.54 -7.88 14.52
C TYR A 262 13.85 -8.64 13.38
N PHE A 263 13.27 -9.82 13.70
CA PHE A 263 12.49 -10.57 12.71
C PHE A 263 11.34 -9.76 12.13
N HIS A 264 10.61 -9.00 12.94
CA HIS A 264 9.50 -8.19 12.43
C HIS A 264 9.96 -7.16 11.39
N LEU A 265 11.06 -6.46 11.65
CA LEU A 265 11.64 -5.50 10.72
C LEU A 265 12.15 -6.19 9.45
N TYR A 266 12.98 -7.22 9.62
CA TYR A 266 13.59 -7.94 8.51
C TYR A 266 12.55 -8.62 7.61
N SER A 267 11.59 -9.34 8.20
CA SER A 267 10.56 -10.03 7.42
C SER A 267 9.61 -9.09 6.70
N PHE A 268 9.35 -7.91 7.27
CA PHE A 268 8.55 -6.88 6.61
C PHE A 268 9.26 -6.35 5.35
N ALA A 269 10.57 -6.07 5.47
CA ALA A 269 11.36 -5.52 4.36
C ALA A 269 11.71 -6.57 3.28
N THR A 270 11.62 -7.86 3.59
CA THR A 270 12.07 -8.95 2.72
C THR A 270 10.91 -9.84 2.28
N THR A 271 10.64 -10.92 3.02
CA THR A 271 9.67 -11.96 2.62
C THR A 271 8.25 -11.43 2.47
N ARG A 272 7.82 -10.44 3.27
CA ARG A 272 6.50 -9.83 3.12
C ARG A 272 6.40 -9.05 1.81
N GLN A 273 7.37 -8.18 1.51
CA GLN A 273 7.33 -7.40 0.26
C GLN A 273 7.43 -8.32 -0.97
N ALA A 274 8.30 -9.31 -0.96
CA ALA A 274 8.44 -10.27 -2.07
C ALA A 274 7.16 -11.10 -2.27
N GLY A 275 6.55 -11.55 -1.18
CA GLY A 275 5.33 -12.36 -1.23
C GLY A 275 4.11 -11.57 -1.71
N LEU A 276 3.87 -10.36 -1.17
CA LEU A 276 2.76 -9.53 -1.62
C LEU A 276 2.93 -9.08 -3.08
N THR A 277 4.16 -8.77 -3.51
CA THR A 277 4.47 -8.42 -4.89
C THR A 277 4.10 -9.56 -5.84
N SER A 278 4.48 -10.80 -5.48
CA SER A 278 4.11 -11.99 -6.26
C SER A 278 2.59 -12.20 -6.32
N GLY A 279 1.87 -12.08 -5.19
CA GLY A 279 0.41 -12.21 -5.17
C GLY A 279 -0.28 -11.15 -6.04
N LEU A 280 0.16 -9.90 -5.97
CA LEU A 280 -0.40 -8.82 -6.80
C LEU A 280 -0.05 -8.99 -8.29
N ALA A 281 1.14 -9.51 -8.63
CA ALA A 281 1.48 -9.90 -10.00
C ALA A 281 0.54 -10.99 -10.53
N ALA A 282 0.16 -11.98 -9.70
CA ALA A 282 -0.81 -13.01 -10.08
C ALA A 282 -2.19 -12.41 -10.42
N HIS A 283 -2.67 -11.45 -9.62
CA HIS A 283 -3.92 -10.74 -9.93
C HIS A 283 -3.83 -9.95 -11.24
N ALA A 284 -2.71 -9.27 -11.50
CA ALA A 284 -2.49 -8.55 -12.76
C ALA A 284 -2.48 -9.51 -13.97
N CYS A 285 -1.84 -10.68 -13.87
CA CYS A 285 -1.86 -11.70 -14.91
C CYS A 285 -3.29 -12.20 -15.20
N ARG A 286 -4.09 -12.48 -14.17
CA ARG A 286 -5.51 -12.88 -14.33
C ARG A 286 -6.35 -11.79 -14.99
N TYR A 287 -6.13 -10.55 -14.65
CA TYR A 287 -6.80 -9.41 -15.28
C TYR A 287 -6.47 -9.34 -16.78
N LEU A 288 -5.19 -9.49 -17.15
CA LEU A 288 -4.77 -9.51 -18.54
C LEU A 288 -5.34 -10.71 -19.30
N ALA A 289 -5.35 -11.90 -18.71
CA ALA A 289 -5.92 -13.11 -19.28
C ALA A 289 -7.43 -12.99 -19.53
N ALA A 290 -8.18 -12.44 -18.56
CA ALA A 290 -9.61 -12.20 -18.70
C ALA A 290 -9.94 -11.26 -19.86
N GLY A 291 -9.15 -10.21 -20.04
CA GLY A 291 -9.29 -9.31 -21.19
C GLY A 291 -8.92 -9.97 -22.51
N ALA A 292 -7.87 -10.78 -22.57
CA ALA A 292 -7.48 -11.53 -23.77
C ALA A 292 -8.55 -12.54 -24.20
N ALA A 293 -9.24 -13.15 -23.26
CA ALA A 293 -10.39 -14.04 -23.55
C ALA A 293 -11.63 -13.26 -24.02
N GLN A 294 -11.78 -12.00 -23.66
CA GLN A 294 -12.95 -11.17 -23.99
C GLN A 294 -12.78 -10.35 -25.27
N TRP A 295 -11.57 -9.86 -25.54
CA TRP A 295 -11.31 -8.96 -26.66
C TRP A 295 -10.24 -9.50 -27.61
N PRO A 296 -10.35 -9.25 -28.93
CA PRO A 296 -9.30 -9.62 -29.88
C PRO A 296 -7.93 -9.03 -29.46
N SER A 297 -6.93 -9.90 -29.33
CA SER A 297 -5.55 -9.55 -28.98
C SER A 297 -4.58 -10.62 -29.46
N ASP A 298 -3.30 -10.30 -29.40
CA ASP A 298 -2.16 -11.19 -29.62
C ASP A 298 -1.64 -11.85 -28.34
N LEU A 299 -2.31 -11.62 -27.20
CA LEU A 299 -1.91 -12.18 -25.92
C LEU A 299 -2.35 -13.62 -25.77
N ASP A 300 -1.48 -14.46 -25.23
CA ASP A 300 -1.80 -15.82 -24.84
C ASP A 300 -2.43 -15.84 -23.43
N ALA A 301 -3.76 -16.03 -23.39
CA ALA A 301 -4.51 -16.07 -22.13
C ALA A 301 -4.15 -17.27 -21.26
N GLU A 302 -3.84 -18.43 -21.86
CA GLU A 302 -3.45 -19.64 -21.12
C GLU A 302 -2.10 -19.42 -20.43
N GLN A 303 -1.13 -18.89 -21.14
CA GLN A 303 0.19 -18.58 -20.61
C GLN A 303 0.14 -17.50 -19.52
N LEU A 304 -0.78 -16.51 -19.61
CA LEU A 304 -1.00 -15.54 -18.53
C LEU A 304 -1.59 -16.18 -17.28
N LEU A 305 -2.45 -17.20 -17.42
CA LEU A 305 -2.96 -17.96 -16.27
C LEU A 305 -1.87 -18.86 -15.65
N GLU A 306 -1.01 -19.47 -16.46
CA GLU A 306 0.18 -20.19 -15.96
C GLU A 306 1.11 -19.25 -15.18
N ALA A 307 1.32 -18.04 -15.68
CA ALA A 307 2.09 -17.02 -14.95
C ALA A 307 1.45 -16.67 -13.59
N ALA A 308 0.12 -16.54 -13.55
CA ALA A 308 -0.60 -16.26 -12.31
C ALA A 308 -0.43 -17.39 -11.28
N GLU A 309 -0.57 -18.65 -11.70
CA GLU A 309 -0.35 -19.81 -10.83
C GLU A 309 1.08 -19.89 -10.29
N ALA A 310 2.06 -19.58 -11.11
CA ALA A 310 3.47 -19.54 -10.71
C ALA A 310 3.73 -18.43 -9.67
N PHE A 311 3.15 -17.24 -9.85
CA PHE A 311 3.25 -16.16 -8.88
C PHE A 311 2.52 -16.46 -7.57
N ASP A 312 1.37 -17.15 -7.59
CA ASP A 312 0.68 -17.60 -6.37
C ASP A 312 1.54 -18.61 -5.60
N ALA A 313 2.17 -19.54 -6.31
CA ALA A 313 3.09 -20.47 -5.70
C ALA A 313 4.27 -19.75 -5.02
N ALA A 314 4.82 -18.71 -5.67
CA ALA A 314 5.85 -17.87 -5.08
C ALA A 314 5.34 -17.12 -3.84
N ALA A 315 4.15 -16.52 -3.89
CA ALA A 315 3.53 -15.82 -2.76
C ALA A 315 3.34 -16.76 -1.55
N GLY A 316 2.85 -17.98 -1.77
CA GLY A 316 2.71 -19.02 -0.74
C GLY A 316 4.04 -19.49 -0.16
N ALA A 317 5.04 -19.65 -1.02
CA ALA A 317 6.40 -20.04 -0.62
C ALA A 317 7.06 -18.94 0.24
N ALA A 318 6.92 -17.66 -0.13
CA ALA A 318 7.39 -16.52 0.67
C ALA A 318 6.72 -16.48 2.05
N LYS A 319 5.42 -16.82 2.15
CA LYS A 319 4.70 -16.92 3.43
C LYS A 319 5.29 -18.02 4.30
N THR A 320 5.58 -19.17 3.69
CA THR A 320 6.22 -20.29 4.38
C THR A 320 7.63 -19.91 4.86
N LEU A 321 8.41 -19.22 4.03
CA LEU A 321 9.72 -18.67 4.42
C LEU A 321 9.60 -17.76 5.64
N GLN A 322 8.64 -16.82 5.65
CA GLN A 322 8.40 -15.93 6.79
C GLN A 322 8.21 -16.74 8.09
N PHE A 323 7.41 -17.80 8.07
CA PHE A 323 7.25 -18.67 9.25
C PHE A 323 8.55 -19.38 9.66
N GLN A 324 9.39 -19.77 8.71
CA GLN A 324 10.70 -20.38 9.02
C GLN A 324 11.66 -19.35 9.65
N LEU A 325 11.64 -18.09 9.17
CA LEU A 325 12.42 -17.00 9.77
C LEU A 325 11.96 -16.69 11.20
N ALA A 326 10.64 -16.70 11.48
CA ALA A 326 10.11 -16.58 12.84
C ALA A 326 10.56 -17.72 13.76
N ARG A 327 10.76 -18.94 13.21
CA ARG A 327 11.32 -20.07 13.97
C ARG A 327 12.80 -19.84 14.29
N ALA A 328 13.58 -19.34 13.32
CA ALA A 328 14.99 -18.97 13.55
C ALA A 328 15.13 -17.93 14.66
N ALA A 329 14.32 -16.85 14.60
CA ALA A 329 14.30 -15.80 15.60
C ALA A 329 13.92 -16.28 17.02
N ARG A 330 13.24 -17.43 17.12
CA ARG A 330 12.93 -18.10 18.40
C ARG A 330 13.95 -19.15 18.80
N GLY A 331 15.14 -19.16 18.19
CA GLY A 331 16.21 -20.12 18.47
C GLY A 331 15.91 -21.57 18.04
N ARG A 332 14.97 -21.77 17.11
CA ARG A 332 14.63 -23.08 16.55
C ARG A 332 15.30 -23.25 15.19
N THR A 333 15.71 -24.47 14.86
CA THR A 333 16.30 -24.77 13.55
C THR A 333 15.26 -24.57 12.44
N PRO A 334 15.44 -23.59 11.52
CA PRO A 334 14.54 -23.40 10.40
C PRO A 334 14.82 -24.42 9.28
N ARG A 335 13.82 -24.66 8.43
CA ARG A 335 13.95 -25.46 7.21
C ARG A 335 13.60 -24.57 6.02
N VAL A 336 14.53 -23.69 5.65
CA VAL A 336 14.27 -22.64 4.64
C VAL A 336 14.39 -23.17 3.21
N ASP A 337 15.22 -24.19 2.94
CA ASP A 337 15.62 -24.54 1.57
C ASP A 337 14.46 -24.88 0.65
N THR A 338 13.55 -25.76 1.05
CA THR A 338 12.39 -26.12 0.21
C THR A 338 11.51 -24.93 -0.15
N SER A 339 11.21 -24.05 0.82
CA SER A 339 10.39 -22.86 0.56
C SER A 339 11.16 -21.80 -0.21
N ALA A 340 12.46 -21.70 -0.02
CA ALA A 340 13.34 -20.81 -0.77
C ALA A 340 13.42 -21.22 -2.24
N GLU A 341 13.64 -22.50 -2.52
CA GLU A 341 13.66 -23.06 -3.88
C GLU A 341 12.30 -22.89 -4.57
N ALA A 342 11.19 -23.15 -3.85
CA ALA A 342 9.85 -22.96 -4.37
C ALA A 342 9.55 -21.48 -4.69
N PHE A 343 10.02 -20.54 -3.86
CA PHE A 343 9.87 -19.10 -4.13
C PHE A 343 10.63 -18.70 -5.40
N VAL A 344 11.91 -19.10 -5.52
CA VAL A 344 12.72 -18.80 -6.71
C VAL A 344 12.09 -19.40 -7.96
N ALA A 345 11.69 -20.67 -7.91
CA ALA A 345 11.10 -21.37 -9.04
C ALA A 345 9.80 -20.69 -9.50
N GLY A 346 8.89 -20.41 -8.56
CA GLY A 346 7.61 -19.77 -8.87
C GLY A 346 7.77 -18.35 -9.44
N HIS A 347 8.59 -17.52 -8.80
CA HIS A 347 8.85 -16.15 -9.28
C HIS A 347 9.49 -16.15 -10.67
N THR A 348 10.50 -16.99 -10.91
CA THR A 348 11.19 -17.09 -12.20
C THR A 348 10.25 -17.59 -13.30
N ALA A 349 9.48 -18.63 -13.02
CA ALA A 349 8.51 -19.18 -13.96
C ALA A 349 7.42 -18.15 -14.31
N GLY A 350 6.89 -17.44 -13.31
CA GLY A 350 5.91 -16.39 -13.53
C GLY A 350 6.44 -15.25 -14.40
N MET A 351 7.67 -14.77 -14.12
CA MET A 351 8.32 -13.73 -14.92
C MET A 351 8.58 -14.18 -16.36
N HIS A 352 8.98 -15.42 -16.57
CA HIS A 352 9.18 -15.99 -17.91
C HIS A 352 7.85 -16.06 -18.66
N ALA A 353 6.84 -16.69 -18.09
CA ALA A 353 5.54 -16.88 -18.73
C ALA A 353 4.86 -15.55 -19.12
N VAL A 354 4.87 -14.54 -18.22
CA VAL A 354 4.30 -13.23 -18.53
C VAL A 354 5.08 -12.48 -19.63
N ARG A 355 6.41 -12.63 -19.69
CA ARG A 355 7.22 -12.05 -20.80
C ARG A 355 6.87 -12.67 -22.14
N GLU A 356 6.76 -13.99 -22.21
CA GLU A 356 6.38 -14.71 -23.42
C GLU A 356 4.96 -14.32 -23.86
N ALA A 357 3.99 -14.35 -22.94
CA ALA A 357 2.60 -13.99 -23.24
C ALA A 357 2.44 -12.57 -23.77
N LEU A 358 3.33 -11.64 -23.40
CA LEU A 358 3.33 -10.25 -23.84
C LEU A 358 4.26 -9.97 -25.02
N GLY A 359 4.86 -11.01 -25.64
CA GLY A 359 5.74 -10.89 -26.78
C GLY A 359 7.09 -10.24 -26.45
N LEU A 360 7.57 -10.42 -25.22
CA LEU A 360 8.86 -9.94 -24.72
C LEU A 360 9.83 -11.11 -24.39
N GLY A 361 9.55 -12.32 -24.89
CA GLY A 361 10.46 -13.45 -24.88
C GLY A 361 11.75 -13.12 -25.64
N GLU A 362 12.88 -13.76 -25.27
CA GLU A 362 14.21 -13.52 -25.86
C GLU A 362 14.21 -13.66 -27.39
#